data_1de267e3ac314a766485617016edb18a
#
_entry.id   1de267e3ac314a766485617016edb18a
#
_cell.length_a   1.000
_cell.length_b   1.000
_cell.length_c   1.000
_cell.angle_alpha   90.00
_cell.angle_beta   90.00
_cell.angle_gamma   90.00
#
_symmetry.space_group_name_H-M   'P 1'
#
loop_
_entity.id
_entity.type
_entity.pdbx_description
1 polymer ?
#
loop_
_entity_poly.entity_id
_entity_poly.type
_entity_poly.pdbx_seq_one_letter_code
_entity_poly.pdbx_strand_id
1 'polypeptide(L)'
;MSLEASPHHAKVARRNIAAAGLADRVAVIVGRALESLPTLEGPFDLVFIDADKGSNADYLGWALRLSRPGTVVVCDNVVRDGRITDATATEPDVTGTRRLFEAIAAEPRLTATAIQTVGAKGWDGFAIAVVAAA
;
A
#
# COMPACT_ATOMS: atom_id res chain seq x y z
N MET A 1 -1.90 -2.07 -12.87
CA MET A 1 -2.37 -0.66 -12.74
C MET A 1 -1.57 0.00 -11.62
N SER A 2 -1.24 1.29 -11.76
CA SER A 2 -0.56 2.10 -10.73
C SER A 2 -1.27 3.45 -10.59
N LEU A 3 -1.40 3.94 -9.37
CA LEU A 3 -1.92 5.27 -9.05
C LEU A 3 -0.73 6.15 -8.64
N GLU A 4 -0.59 7.33 -9.24
CA GLU A 4 0.51 8.26 -8.97
C GLU A 4 -0.01 9.70 -8.86
N ALA A 5 0.21 10.32 -7.72
CA ALA A 5 -0.30 11.67 -7.46
C ALA A 5 0.46 12.76 -8.24
N SER A 6 1.77 12.54 -8.51
CA SER A 6 2.61 13.50 -9.22
C SER A 6 2.56 13.30 -10.74
N PRO A 7 2.07 14.28 -11.52
CA PRO A 7 2.11 14.20 -12.99
C PRO A 7 3.54 14.01 -13.52
N HIS A 8 4.54 14.57 -12.85
CA HIS A 8 5.94 14.42 -13.22
C HIS A 8 6.40 12.97 -13.06
N HIS A 9 6.15 12.36 -11.91
CA HIS A 9 6.53 10.97 -11.65
C HIS A 9 5.76 10.01 -12.56
N ALA A 10 4.49 10.24 -12.80
CA ALA A 10 3.69 9.46 -13.73
C ALA A 10 4.25 9.50 -15.16
N LYS A 11 4.74 10.68 -15.62
CA LYS A 11 5.39 10.81 -16.92
C LYS A 11 6.66 9.97 -17.00
N VAL A 12 7.49 10.00 -15.95
CA VAL A 12 8.71 9.18 -15.87
C VAL A 12 8.37 7.69 -15.85
N ALA A 13 7.39 7.30 -15.04
CA ALA A 13 6.93 5.91 -14.96
C ALA A 13 6.44 5.39 -16.33
N ARG A 14 5.58 6.13 -17.01
CA ARG A 14 5.08 5.76 -18.36
C ARG A 14 6.21 5.60 -19.37
N ARG A 15 7.20 6.51 -19.35
CA ARG A 15 8.38 6.40 -20.23
C ARG A 15 9.17 5.12 -19.95
N ASN A 16 9.40 4.80 -18.67
CA ASN A 16 10.15 3.61 -18.29
C ASN A 16 9.40 2.32 -18.61
N ILE A 17 8.06 2.32 -18.40
CA ILE A 17 7.17 1.22 -18.78
C ILE A 17 7.22 0.97 -20.29
N ALA A 18 7.15 2.05 -21.09
CA ALA A 18 7.25 1.95 -22.55
C ALA A 18 8.62 1.43 -23.00
N ALA A 19 9.71 1.93 -22.40
CA ALA A 19 11.06 1.45 -22.68
C ALA A 19 11.25 -0.05 -22.34
N ALA A 20 10.52 -0.56 -21.33
CA ALA A 20 10.49 -1.97 -20.97
C ALA A 20 9.56 -2.83 -21.87
N GLY A 21 8.85 -2.24 -22.84
CA GLY A 21 7.92 -2.94 -23.70
C GLY A 21 6.63 -3.39 -22.99
N LEU A 22 6.23 -2.69 -21.89
CA LEU A 22 5.08 -3.07 -21.05
C LEU A 22 3.93 -2.06 -21.13
N ALA A 23 3.92 -1.17 -22.11
CA ALA A 23 2.93 -0.10 -22.21
C ALA A 23 1.48 -0.60 -22.40
N ASP A 24 1.31 -1.77 -22.98
CA ASP A 24 0.04 -2.47 -23.18
C ASP A 24 -0.45 -3.21 -21.93
N ARG A 25 0.42 -3.41 -20.93
CA ARG A 25 0.13 -4.19 -19.71
C ARG A 25 0.00 -3.34 -18.46
N VAL A 26 0.59 -2.15 -18.43
CA VAL A 26 0.66 -1.29 -17.25
C VAL A 26 -0.02 0.04 -17.52
N ALA A 27 -1.12 0.28 -16.84
CA ALA A 27 -1.78 1.59 -16.83
C ALA A 27 -1.30 2.41 -15.63
N VAL A 28 -1.02 3.71 -15.85
CA VAL A 28 -0.71 4.69 -14.79
C VAL A 28 -1.81 5.74 -14.78
N ILE A 29 -2.56 5.82 -13.69
CA ILE A 29 -3.60 6.82 -13.45
C ILE A 29 -2.97 7.96 -12.64
N VAL A 30 -3.12 9.20 -13.13
CA VAL A 30 -2.60 10.39 -12.46
C VAL A 30 -3.69 10.99 -11.59
N GLY A 31 -3.40 11.18 -10.32
CA GLY A 31 -4.30 11.76 -9.34
C GLY A 31 -4.05 11.21 -7.95
N ARG A 32 -4.64 11.84 -6.96
CA ARG A 32 -4.61 11.34 -5.59
C ARG A 32 -5.31 9.98 -5.52
N ALA A 33 -4.69 9.01 -4.85
CA ALA A 33 -5.22 7.64 -4.85
C ALA A 33 -6.64 7.57 -4.26
N LEU A 34 -6.94 8.31 -3.18
CA LEU A 34 -8.29 8.33 -2.58
C LEU A 34 -9.36 8.94 -3.50
N GLU A 35 -8.97 9.72 -4.51
CA GLU A 35 -9.88 10.24 -5.55
C GLU A 35 -10.06 9.25 -6.71
N SER A 36 -9.02 8.46 -7.00
CA SER A 36 -9.02 7.49 -8.10
C SER A 36 -9.61 6.14 -7.70
N LEU A 37 -9.34 5.67 -6.48
CA LEU A 37 -9.78 4.36 -5.99
C LEU A 37 -11.29 4.12 -6.11
N PRO A 38 -12.18 5.12 -5.85
CA PRO A 38 -13.63 4.95 -6.04
C PRO A 38 -14.06 4.65 -7.48
N THR A 39 -13.21 4.95 -8.47
CA THR A 39 -13.52 4.74 -9.91
C THR A 39 -13.01 3.41 -10.43
N LEU A 40 -12.31 2.64 -9.61
CA LEU A 40 -11.73 1.37 -10.03
C LEU A 40 -12.73 0.23 -9.84
N GLU A 41 -12.65 -0.71 -10.75
CA GLU A 41 -13.40 -1.96 -10.69
C GLU A 41 -12.44 -3.11 -10.35
N GLY A 42 -12.76 -3.85 -9.29
CA GLY A 42 -12.05 -5.07 -8.90
C GLY A 42 -12.66 -6.33 -9.54
N PRO A 43 -12.29 -7.52 -9.06
CA PRO A 43 -11.32 -7.72 -7.99
C PRO A 43 -9.87 -7.71 -8.48
N PHE A 44 -8.95 -7.28 -7.61
CA PHE A 44 -7.51 -7.41 -7.82
C PHE A 44 -6.93 -8.60 -7.06
N ASP A 45 -5.91 -9.24 -7.61
CA ASP A 45 -5.20 -10.37 -6.98
C ASP A 45 -4.11 -9.91 -6.04
N LEU A 46 -3.51 -8.75 -6.33
CA LEU A 46 -2.45 -8.12 -5.53
C LEU A 46 -2.70 -6.62 -5.44
N VAL A 47 -2.59 -6.10 -4.23
CA VAL A 47 -2.57 -4.66 -3.95
C VAL A 47 -1.28 -4.32 -3.22
N PHE A 48 -0.48 -3.42 -3.78
CA PHE A 48 0.74 -2.91 -3.16
C PHE A 48 0.55 -1.46 -2.75
N ILE A 49 0.70 -1.16 -1.47
CA ILE A 49 0.48 0.16 -0.86
C ILE A 49 1.83 0.73 -0.44
N ASP A 50 2.32 1.71 -1.19
CA ASP A 50 3.54 2.46 -0.91
C ASP A 50 3.33 3.95 -1.22
N ALA A 51 2.33 4.55 -0.57
CA ALA A 51 1.98 5.96 -0.71
C ALA A 51 2.19 6.69 0.63
N ASP A 52 1.49 7.80 0.85
CA ASP A 52 1.54 8.54 2.11
C ASP A 52 1.03 7.69 3.27
N LYS A 53 1.83 7.57 4.31
CA LYS A 53 1.54 6.64 5.42
C LYS A 53 0.35 7.09 6.27
N GLY A 54 0.06 8.39 6.27
CA GLY A 54 -1.12 8.93 6.95
C GLY A 54 -2.44 8.35 6.46
N SER A 55 -2.53 7.95 5.19
CA SER A 55 -3.74 7.40 4.55
C SER A 55 -3.73 5.87 4.44
N ASN A 56 -2.74 5.16 5.01
CA ASN A 56 -2.60 3.71 4.83
C ASN A 56 -3.84 2.91 5.27
N ALA A 57 -4.53 3.31 6.34
CA ALA A 57 -5.76 2.65 6.78
C ALA A 57 -6.90 2.81 5.77
N ASP A 58 -7.02 3.99 5.14
CA ASP A 58 -8.00 4.25 4.10
C ASP A 58 -7.68 3.44 2.84
N TYR A 59 -6.40 3.36 2.46
CA TYR A 59 -5.95 2.52 1.35
C TYR A 59 -6.24 1.04 1.59
N LEU A 60 -6.04 0.55 2.81
CA LEU A 60 -6.43 -0.81 3.19
C LEU A 60 -7.94 -1.02 3.02
N GLY A 61 -8.76 -0.08 3.48
CA GLY A 61 -10.22 -0.13 3.31
C GLY A 61 -10.64 -0.24 1.84
N TRP A 62 -9.98 0.49 0.95
CA TRP A 62 -10.21 0.37 -0.50
C TRP A 62 -9.66 -0.93 -1.09
N ALA A 63 -8.48 -1.38 -0.66
CA ALA A 63 -7.93 -2.66 -1.06
C ALA A 63 -8.91 -3.80 -0.77
N LEU A 64 -9.55 -3.80 0.41
CA LEU A 64 -10.55 -4.80 0.80
C LEU A 64 -11.82 -4.74 -0.05
N ARG A 65 -12.28 -3.55 -0.43
CA ARG A 65 -13.46 -3.39 -1.32
C ARG A 65 -13.19 -3.90 -2.73
N LEU A 66 -11.96 -3.76 -3.19
CA LEU A 66 -11.51 -4.15 -4.53
C LEU A 66 -10.84 -5.53 -4.55
N SER A 67 -10.98 -6.31 -3.48
CA SER A 67 -10.39 -7.64 -3.32
C SER A 67 -11.39 -8.77 -3.52
N ARG A 68 -10.85 -9.97 -3.59
CA ARG A 68 -11.56 -11.26 -3.49
C ARG A 68 -10.82 -12.18 -2.54
N PRO A 69 -11.42 -13.29 -2.10
CA PRO A 69 -10.68 -14.32 -1.36
C PRO A 69 -9.40 -14.74 -2.12
N GLY A 70 -8.29 -14.76 -1.40
CA GLY A 70 -6.94 -15.01 -1.95
C GLY A 70 -6.19 -13.76 -2.42
N THR A 71 -6.81 -12.57 -2.43
CA THR A 71 -6.09 -11.32 -2.71
C THR A 71 -5.01 -11.09 -1.67
N VAL A 72 -3.81 -10.77 -2.14
CA VAL A 72 -2.66 -10.38 -1.30
C VAL A 72 -2.58 -8.86 -1.22
N VAL A 73 -2.49 -8.33 -0.02
CA VAL A 73 -2.24 -6.90 0.24
C VAL A 73 -0.87 -6.75 0.87
N VAL A 74 -0.02 -5.92 0.29
CA VAL A 74 1.31 -5.59 0.83
C VAL A 74 1.34 -4.10 1.14
N CYS A 75 1.77 -3.75 2.36
CA CYS A 75 1.97 -2.36 2.78
C CYS A 75 3.43 -2.16 3.14
N ASP A 76 4.12 -1.25 2.44
CA ASP A 76 5.54 -1.00 2.64
C ASP A 76 5.83 0.03 3.74
N ASN A 77 7.05 -0.02 4.28
CA ASN A 77 7.63 0.87 5.30
C ASN A 77 6.81 0.90 6.60
N VAL A 78 6.52 -0.26 7.15
CA VAL A 78 5.68 -0.38 8.36
C VAL A 78 6.46 -0.47 9.67
N VAL A 79 7.80 -0.51 9.64
CA VAL A 79 8.64 -0.58 10.85
C VAL A 79 9.19 0.80 11.25
N ARG A 80 9.51 1.67 10.26
CA ARG A 80 9.91 3.07 10.48
C ARG A 80 11.10 3.22 11.44
N ASP A 81 12.18 2.45 11.23
CA ASP A 81 13.34 2.39 12.12
C ASP A 81 12.97 2.05 13.59
N GLY A 82 11.92 1.23 13.77
CA GLY A 82 11.40 0.85 15.09
C GLY A 82 10.50 1.88 15.76
N ARG A 83 10.29 3.04 15.16
CA ARG A 83 9.54 4.15 15.78
C ARG A 83 8.05 3.85 16.00
N ILE A 84 7.52 2.84 15.34
CA ILE A 84 6.14 2.40 15.59
C ILE A 84 5.91 1.90 17.01
N THR A 85 6.98 1.42 17.70
CA THR A 85 6.93 0.95 19.10
C THR A 85 7.25 2.05 20.12
N ASP A 86 7.74 3.20 19.69
CA ASP A 86 8.03 4.35 20.54
C ASP A 86 6.75 5.14 20.86
N ALA A 87 6.20 4.97 22.04
CA ALA A 87 4.95 5.63 22.46
C ALA A 87 5.01 7.17 22.39
N THR A 88 6.20 7.76 22.37
CA THR A 88 6.40 9.21 22.28
C THR A 88 6.41 9.73 20.84
N ALA A 89 6.56 8.85 19.84
CA ALA A 89 6.57 9.21 18.43
C ALA A 89 5.16 9.57 17.95
N THR A 90 5.00 10.80 17.50
CA THR A 90 3.70 11.38 17.07
C THR A 90 3.69 11.81 15.61
N GLU A 91 4.73 11.52 14.85
CA GLU A 91 4.83 11.89 13.44
C GLU A 91 3.68 11.25 12.65
N PRO A 92 3.15 11.98 11.64
CA PRO A 92 2.03 11.50 10.82
C PRO A 92 2.27 10.11 10.20
N ASP A 93 3.50 9.83 9.76
CA ASP A 93 3.87 8.55 9.17
C ASP A 93 3.84 7.40 10.20
N VAL A 94 4.30 7.67 11.42
CA VAL A 94 4.29 6.67 12.50
C VAL A 94 2.86 6.41 12.97
N THR A 95 2.10 7.46 13.23
CA THR A 95 0.71 7.35 13.68
C THR A 95 -0.20 6.74 12.61
N GLY A 96 0.05 7.05 11.33
CA GLY A 96 -0.66 6.45 10.20
C GLY A 96 -0.36 4.95 10.07
N THR A 97 0.89 4.56 10.29
CA THR A 97 1.27 3.12 10.28
C THR A 97 0.66 2.36 11.47
N ARG A 98 0.58 2.96 12.65
CA ARG A 98 -0.13 2.34 13.78
C ARG A 98 -1.61 2.12 13.48
N ARG A 99 -2.29 3.12 12.90
CA ARG A 99 -3.69 2.98 12.46
C ARG A 99 -3.88 1.89 11.41
N LEU A 100 -2.91 1.70 10.52
CA LEU A 100 -2.92 0.57 9.59
C LEU A 100 -2.92 -0.77 10.34
N PHE A 101 -2.04 -0.96 11.33
CA PHE A 101 -2.00 -2.20 12.12
C PHE A 101 -3.28 -2.42 12.94
N GLU A 102 -3.85 -1.36 13.50
CA GLU A 102 -5.16 -1.41 14.18
C GLU A 102 -6.26 -1.85 13.21
N ALA A 103 -6.29 -1.30 12.00
CA ALA A 103 -7.25 -1.66 10.96
C ALA A 103 -7.07 -3.12 10.49
N ILE A 104 -5.82 -3.59 10.32
CA ILE A 104 -5.52 -4.99 10.00
C ILE A 104 -6.03 -5.91 11.11
N ALA A 105 -5.75 -5.58 12.36
CA ALA A 105 -6.13 -6.40 13.51
C ALA A 105 -7.65 -6.45 13.72
N ALA A 106 -8.37 -5.41 13.34
CA ALA A 106 -9.82 -5.33 13.44
C ALA A 106 -10.58 -6.01 12.28
N GLU A 107 -9.89 -6.38 11.20
CA GLU A 107 -10.52 -6.96 10.00
C GLU A 107 -10.47 -8.49 10.04
N PRO A 108 -11.59 -9.17 10.30
CA PRO A 108 -11.62 -10.63 10.50
C PRO A 108 -11.32 -11.42 9.22
N ARG A 109 -11.44 -10.79 8.05
CA ARG A 109 -11.11 -11.43 6.77
C ARG A 109 -9.62 -11.45 6.47
N LEU A 110 -8.79 -10.80 7.28
CA LEU A 110 -7.35 -10.73 7.04
C LEU A 110 -6.57 -11.74 7.90
N THR A 111 -5.73 -12.51 7.24
CA THR A 111 -4.59 -13.17 7.89
C THR A 111 -3.34 -12.40 7.52
N ALA A 112 -2.66 -11.83 8.50
CA ALA A 112 -1.57 -10.92 8.23
C ALA A 112 -0.35 -11.14 9.13
N THR A 113 0.81 -10.70 8.65
CA THR A 113 2.06 -10.59 9.40
C THR A 113 2.84 -9.37 8.94
N ALA A 114 3.84 -8.97 9.72
CA ALA A 114 4.82 -7.97 9.31
C ALA A 114 6.22 -8.59 9.35
N ILE A 115 7.03 -8.22 8.36
CA ILE A 115 8.41 -8.70 8.20
C ILE A 115 9.32 -7.49 8.26
N GLN A 116 10.28 -7.51 9.19
CA GLN A 116 11.33 -6.51 9.25
C GLN A 116 12.42 -6.82 8.22
N THR A 117 12.92 -5.78 7.56
CA THR A 117 14.03 -5.84 6.61
C THR A 117 15.15 -4.92 7.04
N VAL A 118 16.38 -5.30 6.73
CA VAL A 118 17.58 -4.48 6.97
C VAL A 118 18.31 -4.30 5.64
N GLY A 119 18.65 -3.08 5.33
CA GLY A 119 19.33 -2.72 4.08
C GLY A 119 20.30 -1.55 4.25
N ALA A 120 20.88 -1.10 3.15
CA ALA A 120 21.85 0.02 3.14
C ALA A 120 21.27 1.35 3.64
N LYS A 121 19.96 1.53 3.62
CA LYS A 121 19.25 2.73 4.09
C LYS A 121 18.81 2.64 5.56
N GLY A 122 19.19 1.60 6.29
CA GLY A 122 18.70 1.33 7.62
C GLY A 122 17.77 0.13 7.66
N TRP A 123 16.85 0.12 8.60
CA TRP A 123 15.90 -0.96 8.77
C TRP A 123 14.46 -0.46 8.70
N ASP A 124 13.64 -1.19 8.01
CA ASP A 124 12.21 -0.94 7.85
C ASP A 124 11.50 -2.31 7.78
N GLY A 125 10.47 -2.44 7.01
CA GLY A 125 9.73 -3.67 6.82
C GLY A 125 8.45 -3.46 6.04
N PHE A 126 7.75 -4.54 5.81
CA PHE A 126 6.45 -4.51 5.17
C PHE A 126 5.46 -5.43 5.87
N ALA A 127 4.20 -5.05 5.83
CA ALA A 127 3.10 -5.93 6.21
C ALA A 127 2.60 -6.66 4.96
N ILE A 128 2.28 -7.94 5.12
CA ILE A 128 1.62 -8.76 4.11
C ILE A 128 0.35 -9.36 4.71
N ALA A 129 -0.75 -9.24 4.00
CA ALA A 129 -2.03 -9.78 4.41
C ALA A 129 -2.69 -10.56 3.25
N VAL A 130 -3.41 -11.62 3.59
CA VAL A 130 -4.21 -12.39 2.64
C VAL A 130 -5.67 -12.28 3.04
N VAL A 131 -6.52 -11.97 2.06
CA VAL A 131 -7.97 -11.90 2.25
C VAL A 131 -8.54 -13.32 2.26
N ALA A 132 -9.13 -13.72 3.38
CA ALA A 132 -9.80 -15.01 3.52
C ALA A 132 -11.18 -15.01 2.84
N ALA A 133 -11.73 -16.18 2.62
CA ALA A 133 -13.14 -16.34 2.33
C ALA A 133 -13.97 -15.93 3.57
N ALA A 134 -15.09 -15.25 3.33
CA ALA A 134 -16.05 -14.91 4.36
C ALA A 134 -16.75 -16.16 4.87
#